data_f231cd2cb72177f9cacaf8b7cc8354f6
#
_entry.id   f231cd2cb72177f9cacaf8b7cc8354f6
#
_cell.length_a   1.000
_cell.length_b   1.000
_cell.length_c   1.000
_cell.angle_alpha   90.00
_cell.angle_beta   90.00
_cell.angle_gamma   90.00
#
_symmetry.space_group_name_H-M   'P 1'
#
loop_
_entity.id
_entity.type
_entity.pdbx_description
1 polymer ?
#
loop_
_entity_poly.entity_id
_entity_poly.type
_entity_poly.pdbx_seq_one_letter_code
_entity_poly.pdbx_strand_id
1 'polypeptide(L)'
;MKHFISISLVIFALSLAAFGQKAAAGKTDPAKPVRDAFDRLVEGIKQADVDKVMSTYEKSDRLLIFNNNGSATIGWENVKSNVAASYAKVSNVTLDITGLRVEMLGKNSAYVSCKWKQTQENNGTVENSSGRMTLIFSLKGKDWKIVHRHTSPDRPDSTRPVFPSERLPG
;
A
#
# COMPACT_ATOMS: atom_id res chain seq x y z
N MET A 1 6.44 -45.10 82.58
CA MET A 1 6.91 -45.41 81.22
C MET A 1 6.11 -44.58 80.26
N LYS A 2 6.71 -43.49 79.77
CA LYS A 2 6.05 -42.52 78.92
C LYS A 2 6.72 -42.56 77.53
N HIS A 3 6.03 -43.01 76.51
CA HIS A 3 6.52 -43.10 75.17
C HIS A 3 6.25 -41.71 74.47
N PHE A 4 7.31 -41.03 74.09
CA PHE A 4 7.23 -39.86 73.22
C PHE A 4 7.26 -40.29 71.77
N ILE A 5 6.20 -40.04 71.06
CA ILE A 5 6.11 -40.27 69.61
C ILE A 5 6.51 -38.92 68.93
N SER A 6 7.64 -38.93 68.27
CA SER A 6 8.16 -37.80 67.50
C SER A 6 7.51 -37.84 66.10
N ILE A 7 6.67 -36.86 65.79
CA ILE A 7 6.08 -36.66 64.48
C ILE A 7 6.99 -35.78 63.68
N SER A 8 7.71 -36.34 62.68
CA SER A 8 8.51 -35.60 61.74
C SER A 8 7.60 -35.03 60.62
N LEU A 9 7.43 -33.71 60.62
CA LEU A 9 6.70 -32.99 59.57
C LEU A 9 7.61 -32.80 58.35
N VAL A 10 7.38 -33.55 57.30
CA VAL A 10 8.04 -33.42 56.00
C VAL A 10 7.34 -32.28 55.23
N ILE A 11 7.97 -31.12 55.14
CA ILE A 11 7.51 -30.00 54.31
C ILE A 11 7.96 -30.24 52.89
N PHE A 12 7.01 -30.63 52.00
CA PHE A 12 7.24 -30.76 50.58
C PHE A 12 7.08 -29.39 49.91
N ALA A 13 8.20 -28.76 49.64
CA ALA A 13 8.22 -27.48 48.92
C ALA A 13 7.93 -27.73 47.42
N LEU A 14 6.70 -27.46 46.98
CA LEU A 14 6.39 -27.37 45.56
C LEU A 14 7.01 -26.12 44.96
N SER A 15 8.11 -26.25 44.26
CA SER A 15 8.67 -25.23 43.40
C SER A 15 7.82 -25.11 42.12
N LEU A 16 6.90 -24.13 42.06
CA LEU A 16 6.26 -23.74 40.82
C LEU A 16 7.31 -23.11 39.91
N ALA A 17 7.81 -23.88 38.95
CA ALA A 17 8.54 -23.34 37.82
C ALA A 17 7.55 -22.58 36.94
N ALA A 18 7.51 -21.26 37.08
CA ALA A 18 6.81 -20.37 36.17
C ALA A 18 7.53 -20.43 34.81
N PHE A 19 7.06 -21.29 33.91
CA PHE A 19 7.41 -21.21 32.49
C PHE A 19 6.83 -19.91 31.94
N GLY A 20 7.65 -18.86 31.95
CA GLY A 20 7.34 -17.65 31.24
C GLY A 20 7.18 -17.97 29.76
N GLN A 21 5.96 -18.09 29.28
CA GLN A 21 5.64 -18.08 27.86
C GLN A 21 6.10 -16.72 27.33
N LYS A 22 7.29 -16.72 26.72
CA LYS A 22 7.77 -15.61 25.91
C LYS A 22 6.77 -15.48 24.76
N ALA A 23 5.84 -14.52 24.87
CA ALA A 23 4.92 -14.21 23.79
C ALA A 23 5.77 -14.04 22.53
N ALA A 24 5.53 -14.87 21.53
CA ALA A 24 6.18 -14.75 20.24
C ALA A 24 5.82 -13.34 19.72
N ALA A 25 6.80 -12.44 19.69
CA ALA A 25 6.64 -11.13 19.06
C ALA A 25 6.17 -11.41 17.63
N GLY A 26 4.91 -11.07 17.33
CA GLY A 26 4.31 -11.29 16.03
C GLY A 26 5.25 -10.70 14.98
N LYS A 27 5.62 -11.50 13.97
CA LYS A 27 6.46 -11.03 12.85
C LYS A 27 5.79 -9.81 12.26
N THR A 28 6.37 -8.65 12.47
CA THR A 28 5.89 -7.40 11.87
C THR A 28 5.94 -7.57 10.35
N ASP A 29 4.82 -7.43 9.67
CA ASP A 29 4.75 -7.51 8.22
C ASP A 29 5.59 -6.38 7.60
N PRO A 30 6.69 -6.67 6.91
CA PRO A 30 7.57 -5.65 6.35
C PRO A 30 6.90 -4.82 5.25
N ALA A 31 5.84 -5.33 4.62
CA ALA A 31 5.10 -4.64 3.59
C ALA A 31 4.05 -3.66 4.13
N LYS A 32 3.72 -3.74 5.44
CA LYS A 32 2.69 -2.87 6.03
C LYS A 32 2.97 -1.37 5.82
N PRO A 33 4.18 -0.83 6.06
CA PRO A 33 4.43 0.59 5.84
C PRO A 33 4.28 1.04 4.38
N VAL A 34 4.55 0.13 3.42
CA VAL A 34 4.32 0.39 1.99
C VAL A 34 2.83 0.43 1.69
N ARG A 35 2.04 -0.51 2.25
CA ARG A 35 0.57 -0.47 2.14
C ARG A 35 0.00 0.82 2.72
N ASP A 36 0.43 1.21 3.91
CA ASP A 36 -0.03 2.45 4.55
C ASP A 36 0.29 3.69 3.68
N ALA A 37 1.42 3.69 2.96
CA ALA A 37 1.77 4.75 2.02
C ALA A 37 0.89 4.72 0.77
N PHE A 38 0.56 3.54 0.26
CA PHE A 38 -0.36 3.36 -0.86
C PHE A 38 -1.79 3.80 -0.48
N ASP A 39 -2.27 3.43 0.70
CA ASP A 39 -3.61 3.81 1.18
C ASP A 39 -3.74 5.34 1.30
N ARG A 40 -2.69 6.03 1.76
CA ARG A 40 -2.65 7.50 1.76
C ARG A 40 -2.78 8.10 0.36
N LEU A 41 -2.14 7.49 -0.65
CA LEU A 41 -2.28 7.91 -2.05
C LEU A 41 -3.73 7.75 -2.50
N VAL A 42 -4.32 6.57 -2.29
CA VAL A 42 -5.71 6.25 -2.69
C VAL A 42 -6.69 7.23 -2.04
N GLU A 43 -6.50 7.51 -0.75
CA GLU A 43 -7.35 8.45 -0.04
C GLU A 43 -7.20 9.89 -0.55
N GLY A 44 -5.96 10.33 -0.81
CA GLY A 44 -5.71 11.64 -1.42
C GLY A 44 -6.38 11.80 -2.79
N ILE A 45 -6.36 10.74 -3.60
CA ILE A 45 -7.06 10.75 -4.91
C ILE A 45 -8.57 10.88 -4.72
N LYS A 46 -9.18 10.08 -3.82
CA LYS A 46 -10.63 10.14 -3.53
C LYS A 46 -11.08 11.51 -3.03
N GLN A 47 -10.22 12.20 -2.29
CA GLN A 47 -10.49 13.54 -1.74
C GLN A 47 -10.14 14.67 -2.73
N ALA A 48 -9.55 14.35 -3.90
CA ALA A 48 -8.95 15.33 -4.80
C ALA A 48 -7.98 16.28 -4.06
N ASP A 49 -7.26 15.75 -3.07
CA ASP A 49 -6.32 16.50 -2.22
C ASP A 49 -4.91 16.44 -2.82
N VAL A 50 -4.50 17.55 -3.44
CA VAL A 50 -3.21 17.70 -4.10
C VAL A 50 -2.04 17.45 -3.14
N ASP A 51 -2.08 18.06 -1.97
CA ASP A 51 -0.95 17.97 -1.03
C ASP A 51 -0.85 16.59 -0.42
N LYS A 52 -1.96 15.94 -0.11
CA LYS A 52 -2.01 14.56 0.37
C LYS A 52 -1.45 13.59 -0.67
N VAL A 53 -1.87 13.70 -1.93
CA VAL A 53 -1.32 12.91 -3.05
C VAL A 53 0.16 13.16 -3.20
N MET A 54 0.58 14.43 -3.31
CA MET A 54 1.97 14.78 -3.56
C MET A 54 2.91 14.47 -2.39
N SER A 55 2.38 14.39 -1.16
CA SER A 55 3.15 13.94 0.01
C SER A 55 3.61 12.48 -0.09
N THR A 56 2.96 11.66 -0.92
CA THR A 56 3.32 10.24 -1.12
C THR A 56 4.46 10.06 -2.13
N TYR A 57 4.74 11.06 -2.95
CA TYR A 57 5.81 11.02 -3.95
C TYR A 57 7.13 11.57 -3.42
N GLU A 58 8.25 11.04 -3.95
CA GLU A 58 9.57 11.63 -3.72
C GLU A 58 9.65 13.00 -4.41
N LYS A 59 10.07 14.02 -3.67
CA LYS A 59 10.32 15.34 -4.22
C LYS A 59 11.66 15.34 -4.96
N SER A 60 11.63 15.02 -6.26
CA SER A 60 12.82 14.84 -7.10
C SER A 60 12.55 15.24 -8.54
N ASP A 61 13.53 15.83 -9.19
CA ASP A 61 13.51 16.16 -10.63
C ASP A 61 13.49 14.89 -11.50
N ARG A 62 13.88 13.75 -10.93
CA ARG A 62 13.92 12.45 -11.63
C ARG A 62 12.63 11.65 -11.48
N LEU A 63 11.64 12.15 -10.74
CA LEU A 63 10.34 11.49 -10.63
C LEU A 63 9.75 11.32 -12.05
N LEU A 64 9.46 10.08 -12.43
CA LEU A 64 8.88 9.75 -13.73
C LEU A 64 7.52 9.10 -13.54
N ILE A 65 6.52 9.65 -14.22
CA ILE A 65 5.15 9.15 -14.26
C ILE A 65 4.77 8.85 -15.70
N PHE A 66 4.41 7.60 -16.00
CA PHE A 66 3.68 7.25 -17.22
C PHE A 66 2.18 7.31 -16.95
N ASN A 67 1.50 8.15 -17.70
CA ASN A 67 0.08 8.42 -17.52
C ASN A 67 -0.79 7.46 -18.34
N ASN A 68 -2.04 7.31 -17.91
CA ASN A 68 -3.02 6.41 -18.54
C ASN A 68 -3.35 6.77 -20.01
N ASN A 69 -3.09 7.99 -20.42
CA ASN A 69 -3.26 8.48 -21.81
C ASN A 69 -2.03 8.29 -22.70
N GLY A 70 -1.00 7.58 -22.21
CA GLY A 70 0.25 7.32 -22.93
C GLY A 70 1.30 8.43 -22.83
N SER A 71 1.01 9.55 -22.15
CA SER A 71 2.01 10.60 -21.92
C SER A 71 2.94 10.29 -20.77
N ALA A 72 4.06 11.02 -20.67
CA ALA A 72 4.97 10.97 -19.55
C ALA A 72 5.09 12.36 -18.89
N THR A 73 5.24 12.37 -17.55
CA THR A 73 5.54 13.59 -16.79
C THR A 73 6.81 13.34 -15.99
N ILE A 74 7.77 14.26 -16.05
CA ILE A 74 9.04 14.18 -15.36
C ILE A 74 9.14 15.37 -14.38
N GLY A 75 9.65 15.07 -13.18
CA GLY A 75 9.88 16.04 -12.11
C GLY A 75 8.65 16.26 -11.22
N TRP A 76 8.90 16.35 -9.91
CA TRP A 76 7.88 16.48 -8.89
C TRP A 76 7.01 17.73 -9.06
N GLU A 77 7.61 18.86 -9.40
CA GLU A 77 6.88 20.13 -9.58
C GLU A 77 5.91 20.05 -10.77
N ASN A 78 6.31 19.43 -11.87
CA ASN A 78 5.44 19.23 -13.03
C ASN A 78 4.29 18.26 -12.68
N VAL A 79 4.57 17.20 -11.94
CA VAL A 79 3.52 16.28 -11.47
C VAL A 79 2.54 17.01 -10.57
N LYS A 80 3.01 17.81 -9.61
CA LYS A 80 2.16 18.62 -8.71
C LYS A 80 1.27 19.58 -9.49
N SER A 81 1.84 20.29 -10.46
CA SER A 81 1.09 21.22 -11.31
C SER A 81 -0.03 20.52 -12.09
N ASN A 82 0.27 19.36 -12.69
CA ASN A 82 -0.71 18.58 -13.44
C ASN A 82 -1.82 18.03 -12.54
N VAL A 83 -1.49 17.53 -11.34
CA VAL A 83 -2.47 17.06 -10.36
C VAL A 83 -3.37 18.20 -9.90
N ALA A 84 -2.79 19.36 -9.58
CA ALA A 84 -3.56 20.54 -9.17
C ALA A 84 -4.52 21.03 -10.28
N ALA A 85 -4.04 21.09 -11.52
CA ALA A 85 -4.87 21.48 -12.67
C ALA A 85 -6.02 20.49 -12.94
N SER A 86 -5.78 19.21 -12.71
CA SER A 86 -6.80 18.16 -12.82
C SER A 86 -7.84 18.26 -11.70
N TYR A 87 -7.38 18.35 -10.45
CA TYR A 87 -8.28 18.34 -9.28
C TYR A 87 -9.12 19.60 -9.13
N ALA A 88 -8.67 20.72 -9.72
CA ALA A 88 -9.48 21.94 -9.77
C ALA A 88 -10.79 21.79 -10.57
N LYS A 89 -10.92 20.73 -11.39
CA LYS A 89 -12.05 20.50 -12.29
C LYS A 89 -12.93 19.32 -11.91
N VAL A 90 -12.49 18.52 -10.93
CA VAL A 90 -13.16 17.25 -10.58
C VAL A 90 -13.80 17.32 -9.21
N SER A 91 -14.90 16.58 -9.08
CA SER A 91 -15.63 16.33 -7.82
C SER A 91 -16.15 14.90 -7.80
N ASN A 92 -16.70 14.46 -6.67
CA ASN A 92 -17.35 13.16 -6.50
C ASN A 92 -16.47 11.98 -6.96
N VAL A 93 -15.18 12.04 -6.59
CA VAL A 93 -14.20 11.02 -7.01
C VAL A 93 -14.40 9.75 -6.21
N THR A 94 -14.60 8.63 -6.90
CA THR A 94 -14.51 7.27 -6.34
C THR A 94 -13.34 6.55 -6.98
N LEU A 95 -12.70 5.67 -6.21
CA LEU A 95 -11.57 4.86 -6.70
C LEU A 95 -11.64 3.48 -6.04
N ASP A 96 -11.84 2.47 -6.87
CA ASP A 96 -11.84 1.06 -6.46
C ASP A 96 -10.52 0.42 -6.87
N ILE A 97 -9.92 -0.30 -5.92
CA ILE A 97 -8.66 -1.02 -6.11
C ILE A 97 -8.95 -2.52 -6.02
N THR A 98 -8.49 -3.27 -7.01
CA THR A 98 -8.59 -4.73 -7.03
C THR A 98 -7.25 -5.38 -7.38
N GLY A 99 -7.05 -6.62 -6.93
CA GLY A 99 -5.82 -7.37 -7.21
C GLY A 99 -4.56 -6.70 -6.65
N LEU A 100 -4.67 -6.02 -5.51
CA LEU A 100 -3.53 -5.34 -4.87
C LEU A 100 -2.44 -6.34 -4.51
N ARG A 101 -1.23 -6.10 -4.99
CA ARG A 101 0.00 -6.81 -4.63
C ARG A 101 1.03 -5.81 -4.12
N VAL A 102 1.69 -6.15 -3.02
CA VAL A 102 2.81 -5.39 -2.45
C VAL A 102 3.96 -6.36 -2.27
N GLU A 103 5.05 -6.13 -2.98
CA GLU A 103 6.22 -6.99 -2.97
C GLU A 103 7.46 -6.19 -2.57
N MET A 104 8.14 -6.67 -1.54
CA MET A 104 9.39 -6.06 -1.08
C MET A 104 10.56 -6.49 -1.98
N LEU A 105 11.28 -5.51 -2.51
CA LEU A 105 12.50 -5.71 -3.30
C LEU A 105 13.76 -5.48 -2.44
N GLY A 106 13.77 -6.04 -1.25
CA GLY A 106 14.78 -5.83 -0.23
C GLY A 106 14.30 -4.91 0.89
N LYS A 107 15.24 -4.29 1.62
CA LYS A 107 14.90 -3.51 2.84
C LYS A 107 14.31 -2.13 2.54
N ASN A 108 14.71 -1.52 1.42
CA ASN A 108 14.47 -0.10 1.14
C ASN A 108 13.71 0.14 -0.17
N SER A 109 13.24 -0.91 -0.83
CA SER A 109 12.51 -0.81 -2.09
C SER A 109 11.36 -1.80 -2.12
N ALA A 110 10.28 -1.42 -2.77
CA ALA A 110 9.11 -2.26 -2.98
C ALA A 110 8.40 -1.86 -4.28
N TYR A 111 7.62 -2.78 -4.84
CA TYR A 111 6.63 -2.39 -5.82
C TYR A 111 5.21 -2.70 -5.32
N VAL A 112 4.28 -1.90 -5.81
CA VAL A 112 2.85 -2.12 -5.65
C VAL A 112 2.24 -2.23 -7.04
N SER A 113 1.41 -3.24 -7.27
CA SER A 113 0.64 -3.36 -8.51
C SER A 113 -0.83 -3.64 -8.20
N CYS A 114 -1.72 -3.08 -9.01
CA CYS A 114 -3.16 -3.27 -8.87
C CYS A 114 -3.90 -2.96 -10.18
N LYS A 115 -5.16 -3.37 -10.23
CA LYS A 115 -6.16 -2.79 -11.12
C LYS A 115 -6.90 -1.68 -10.38
N TRP A 116 -7.32 -0.66 -11.12
CA TRP A 116 -8.08 0.45 -10.58
C TRP A 116 -9.27 0.77 -11.48
N LYS A 117 -10.35 1.24 -10.87
CA LYS A 117 -11.51 1.82 -11.55
C LYS A 117 -11.87 3.12 -10.84
N GLN A 118 -12.00 4.20 -11.58
CA GLN A 118 -12.31 5.53 -11.08
C GLN A 118 -13.55 6.07 -11.77
N THR A 119 -14.43 6.66 -10.98
CA THR A 119 -15.53 7.49 -11.44
C THR A 119 -15.35 8.87 -10.82
N GLN A 120 -15.58 9.92 -11.61
CA GLN A 120 -15.49 11.31 -11.16
C GLN A 120 -16.45 12.17 -11.97
N GLU A 121 -16.78 13.33 -11.45
CA GLU A 121 -17.39 14.41 -12.23
C GLU A 121 -16.29 15.38 -12.67
N ASN A 122 -16.25 15.73 -13.94
CA ASN A 122 -15.34 16.74 -14.51
C ASN A 122 -16.19 17.83 -15.15
N ASN A 123 -16.19 19.02 -14.55
CA ASN A 123 -17.06 20.12 -14.96
C ASN A 123 -18.54 19.69 -15.13
N GLY A 124 -19.05 18.88 -14.20
CA GLY A 124 -20.44 18.38 -14.21
C GLY A 124 -20.70 17.17 -15.13
N THR A 125 -19.69 16.67 -15.84
CA THR A 125 -19.81 15.46 -16.68
C THR A 125 -19.22 14.27 -15.96
N VAL A 126 -19.98 13.17 -15.84
CA VAL A 126 -19.50 11.94 -15.22
C VAL A 126 -18.53 11.22 -16.17
N GLU A 127 -17.32 10.97 -15.69
CA GLU A 127 -16.28 10.24 -16.40
C GLU A 127 -15.97 8.92 -15.67
N ASN A 128 -15.81 7.85 -16.45
CA ASN A 128 -15.39 6.55 -15.96
C ASN A 128 -14.07 6.16 -16.64
N SER A 129 -13.11 5.72 -15.84
CA SER A 129 -11.84 5.22 -16.33
C SER A 129 -11.41 4.00 -15.52
N SER A 130 -10.64 3.12 -16.15
CA SER A 130 -10.07 1.95 -15.49
C SER A 130 -8.72 1.59 -16.09
N GLY A 131 -7.93 0.85 -15.34
CA GLY A 131 -6.61 0.48 -15.81
C GLY A 131 -5.82 -0.38 -14.84
N ARG A 132 -4.55 -0.49 -15.16
CA ARG A 132 -3.54 -1.13 -14.33
C ARG A 132 -2.56 -0.08 -13.85
N MET A 133 -2.06 -0.26 -12.64
CA MET A 133 -1.10 0.66 -12.04
C MET A 133 0.04 -0.14 -11.42
N THR A 134 1.26 0.31 -11.65
CA THR A 134 2.46 -0.14 -10.94
C THR A 134 3.15 1.06 -10.34
N LEU A 135 3.52 0.95 -9.07
CA LEU A 135 4.24 1.95 -8.31
C LEU A 135 5.53 1.34 -7.78
N ILE A 136 6.63 2.05 -7.94
CA ILE A 136 7.90 1.72 -7.27
C ILE A 136 8.03 2.64 -6.05
N PHE A 137 8.19 2.03 -4.90
CA PHE A 137 8.45 2.72 -3.64
C PHE A 137 9.91 2.61 -3.23
N SER A 138 10.42 3.67 -2.63
CA SER A 138 11.74 3.70 -1.99
C SER A 138 11.62 4.29 -0.58
N LEU A 139 12.32 3.71 0.38
CA LEU A 139 12.41 4.24 1.73
C LEU A 139 13.33 5.47 1.74
N LYS A 140 12.79 6.61 2.12
CA LYS A 140 13.49 7.89 2.23
C LYS A 140 13.43 8.37 3.69
N GLY A 141 14.54 8.20 4.40
CA GLY A 141 14.55 8.39 5.84
C GLY A 141 13.62 7.38 6.54
N LYS A 142 12.48 7.86 7.04
CA LYS A 142 11.46 7.01 7.69
C LYS A 142 10.22 6.77 6.83
N ASP A 143 10.15 7.42 5.65
CA ASP A 143 8.96 7.45 4.83
C ASP A 143 9.13 6.63 3.54
N TRP A 144 8.14 5.83 3.22
CA TRP A 144 8.05 5.21 1.92
C TRP A 144 7.48 6.21 0.92
N LYS A 145 8.23 6.49 -0.14
CA LYS A 145 7.88 7.45 -1.19
C LYS A 145 7.84 6.76 -2.56
N ILE A 146 6.88 7.16 -3.38
CA ILE A 146 6.78 6.72 -4.77
C ILE A 146 7.85 7.45 -5.58
N VAL A 147 8.69 6.67 -6.24
CA VAL A 147 9.79 7.14 -7.11
C VAL A 147 9.47 6.97 -8.59
N HIS A 148 8.47 6.12 -8.89
CA HIS A 148 7.97 5.90 -10.24
C HIS A 148 6.51 5.42 -10.19
N ARG A 149 5.72 5.84 -11.17
CA ARG A 149 4.38 5.31 -11.42
C ARG A 149 4.20 5.03 -12.90
N HIS A 150 3.62 3.88 -13.20
CA HIS A 150 3.12 3.55 -14.52
C HIS A 150 1.63 3.21 -14.44
N THR A 151 0.83 3.89 -15.22
CA THR A 151 -0.58 3.56 -15.43
C THR A 151 -0.85 3.26 -16.90
N SER A 152 -1.68 2.27 -17.16
CA SER A 152 -2.13 1.92 -18.51
C SER A 152 -3.64 1.63 -18.50
N PRO A 153 -4.36 1.91 -19.59
CA PRO A 153 -5.79 1.63 -19.67
C PRO A 153 -6.06 0.13 -19.65
N ASP A 154 -7.20 -0.26 -19.05
CA ASP A 154 -7.68 -1.64 -19.06
C ASP A 154 -8.57 -1.86 -20.31
N ARG A 155 -7.95 -1.74 -21.47
CA ARG A 155 -8.61 -1.97 -22.76
C ARG A 155 -7.92 -3.15 -23.44
N PRO A 156 -8.54 -4.34 -23.45
CA PRO A 156 -7.98 -5.47 -24.19
C PRO A 156 -7.95 -5.13 -25.69
N ASP A 157 -6.87 -5.50 -26.35
CA ASP A 157 -6.82 -5.50 -27.80
C ASP A 157 -7.80 -6.57 -28.31
N SER A 158 -8.80 -6.16 -29.06
CA SER A 158 -9.83 -7.07 -29.61
C SER A 158 -9.28 -8.04 -30.65
N THR A 159 -8.10 -7.76 -31.20
CA THR A 159 -7.43 -8.61 -32.20
C THR A 159 -6.57 -9.71 -31.58
N ARG A 160 -6.24 -9.57 -30.28
CA ARG A 160 -5.46 -10.56 -29.53
C ARG A 160 -6.35 -11.34 -28.57
N PRO A 161 -6.40 -12.69 -28.69
CA PRO A 161 -7.14 -13.51 -27.73
C PRO A 161 -6.50 -13.41 -26.32
N VAL A 162 -7.35 -13.31 -25.30
CA VAL A 162 -6.93 -13.35 -23.88
C VAL A 162 -6.92 -14.81 -23.43
N PHE A 163 -5.75 -15.35 -23.12
CA PHE A 163 -5.61 -16.72 -22.62
C PHE A 163 -6.16 -16.85 -21.19
N PRO A 164 -6.65 -18.05 -20.79
CA PRO A 164 -7.14 -18.26 -19.41
C PRO A 164 -6.13 -17.87 -18.32
N SER A 165 -4.83 -18.11 -18.55
CA SER A 165 -3.74 -17.76 -17.64
C SER A 165 -3.47 -16.25 -17.51
N GLU A 166 -4.01 -15.44 -18.43
CA GLU A 166 -3.87 -13.97 -18.40
C GLU A 166 -5.04 -13.28 -17.66
N ARG A 167 -6.01 -14.06 -17.20
CA ARG A 167 -7.14 -13.54 -16.41
C ARG A 167 -6.74 -13.51 -14.95
N LEU A 168 -6.74 -12.31 -14.35
CA LEU A 168 -6.57 -12.22 -12.91
C LEU A 168 -7.79 -12.81 -12.22
N PRO A 169 -7.61 -13.60 -11.14
CA PRO A 169 -8.72 -13.99 -10.28
C PRO A 169 -9.39 -12.72 -9.75
N GLY A 170 -10.72 -12.70 -9.81
CA GLY A 170 -11.53 -11.60 -9.31
C GLY A 170 -11.51 -11.51 -7.79
#